data_2f585344b078727a49358d4f289b2129
#
_entry.id   2f585344b078727a49358d4f289b2129
#
_cell.length_a   1.000
_cell.length_b   1.000
_cell.length_c   1.000
_cell.angle_alpha   90.00
_cell.angle_beta   90.00
_cell.angle_gamma   90.00
#
_symmetry.space_group_name_H-M   'P 1'
#
loop_
_entity.id
_entity.type
_entity.pdbx_description
1 polymer ?
#
loop_
_entity_poly.entity_id
_entity_poly.type
_entity_poly.pdbx_seq_one_letter_code
_entity_poly.pdbx_strand_id
1 'polypeptide(L)'
;MQCPHCHRETVVKNGTRRLQDEQVVQYYRCRDCHRNFNERTGTPMARLRTPSRVVELALKNRSEGMGARATGRVFDQSHTTILQWEARLAEHADAWSPPAPAGREVTLEGDEVYTRVGENLPAADSEGWTLTFFERESRYWVTALAGQKDEELFKQGTETTWNWAQGADFIRWFTDGERRYGQALWPLASEYLPERGLAISYPYRKVWREGLEVAMKIKGSQGKPRVEWVKVDHPFTAISPSSEVHANHNEAHNAALRRRCSAYRRRQNLYAKAKTALQRTLDVQ
;
A
#
# COMPACT_ATOMS: atom_id res chain seq x y z
N MET A 1 1.14 -28.71 8.00
CA MET A 1 1.18 -27.49 8.85
C MET A 1 2.61 -27.22 9.23
N GLN A 2 3.13 -26.04 8.95
CA GLN A 2 4.50 -25.67 9.26
C GLN A 2 4.61 -24.97 10.65
N CYS A 3 5.73 -25.18 11.31
CA CYS A 3 6.05 -24.48 12.55
C CYS A 3 6.36 -23.00 12.27
N PRO A 4 5.70 -22.02 12.90
CA PRO A 4 5.95 -20.59 12.66
C PRO A 4 7.30 -20.10 13.17
N HIS A 5 8.06 -20.95 13.88
CA HIS A 5 9.36 -20.57 14.46
C HIS A 5 10.58 -21.11 13.68
N CYS A 6 10.45 -22.26 13.03
CA CYS A 6 11.58 -22.89 12.31
C CYS A 6 11.21 -23.45 10.93
N HIS A 7 9.94 -23.23 10.52
CA HIS A 7 9.38 -23.60 9.21
C HIS A 7 9.45 -25.11 8.87
N ARG A 8 9.69 -25.97 9.86
CA ARG A 8 9.65 -27.44 9.70
C ARG A 8 8.23 -27.97 9.81
N GLU A 9 7.97 -29.12 9.19
CA GLU A 9 6.62 -29.73 9.14
C GLU A 9 6.39 -30.79 10.22
N THR A 10 7.39 -31.11 11.03
CA THR A 10 7.34 -32.08 12.12
C THR A 10 6.57 -31.56 13.33
N VAL A 11 5.27 -31.33 13.10
CA VAL A 11 4.36 -30.72 14.08
C VAL A 11 3.37 -31.76 14.59
N VAL A 12 3.18 -31.80 15.92
CA VAL A 12 2.21 -32.68 16.57
C VAL A 12 1.20 -31.86 17.39
N LYS A 13 -0.03 -32.38 17.51
CA LYS A 13 -1.03 -31.80 18.41
C LYS A 13 -0.56 -31.89 19.85
N ASN A 14 -0.74 -30.81 20.62
CA ASN A 14 -0.34 -30.71 22.02
C ASN A 14 -1.50 -30.23 22.91
N GLY A 15 -2.66 -30.83 22.74
CA GLY A 15 -3.87 -30.55 23.48
C GLY A 15 -4.56 -29.23 23.09
N THR A 16 -5.66 -28.96 23.72
CA THR A 16 -6.44 -27.71 23.58
C THR A 16 -6.31 -26.87 24.85
N ARG A 17 -6.40 -25.54 24.70
CA ARG A 17 -6.40 -24.62 25.84
C ARG A 17 -7.45 -23.54 25.64
N ARG A 18 -8.13 -23.18 26.73
CA ARG A 18 -8.96 -22.00 26.78
C ARG A 18 -8.06 -20.77 26.93
N LEU A 19 -8.18 -19.81 26.03
CA LEU A 19 -7.47 -18.55 26.09
C LEU A 19 -8.16 -17.55 27.02
N GLN A 20 -7.52 -16.43 27.30
CA GLN A 20 -8.11 -15.37 28.15
C GLN A 20 -9.34 -14.70 27.54
N ASP A 21 -9.53 -14.81 26.24
CA ASP A 21 -10.72 -14.37 25.49
C ASP A 21 -11.81 -15.46 25.40
N GLU A 22 -11.71 -16.48 26.26
CA GLU A 22 -12.62 -17.64 26.37
C GLU A 22 -12.65 -18.60 25.17
N GLN A 23 -11.93 -18.31 24.09
CA GLN A 23 -11.83 -19.22 22.95
C GLN A 23 -10.96 -20.43 23.29
N VAL A 24 -11.42 -21.61 22.85
CA VAL A 24 -10.66 -22.85 22.96
C VAL A 24 -9.88 -23.05 21.66
N VAL A 25 -8.55 -23.07 21.76
CA VAL A 25 -7.66 -23.22 20.62
C VAL A 25 -6.83 -24.49 20.73
N GLN A 26 -6.56 -25.11 19.57
CA GLN A 26 -5.63 -26.23 19.48
C GLN A 26 -4.22 -25.74 19.61
N TYR A 27 -3.43 -26.33 20.53
CA TYR A 27 -1.99 -26.12 20.60
C TYR A 27 -1.24 -27.21 19.85
N TYR A 28 -0.10 -26.82 19.34
CA TYR A 28 0.81 -27.66 18.60
C TYR A 28 2.22 -27.57 19.20
N ARG A 29 3.02 -28.60 19.03
CA ARG A 29 4.42 -28.63 19.39
C ARG A 29 5.27 -29.04 18.17
N CYS A 30 6.28 -28.28 17.85
CA CYS A 30 7.27 -28.68 16.89
C CYS A 30 8.25 -29.66 17.51
N ARG A 31 8.54 -30.77 16.81
CA ARG A 31 9.50 -31.77 17.30
C ARG A 31 10.95 -31.34 17.12
N ASP A 32 11.21 -30.45 16.13
CA ASP A 32 12.59 -29.98 15.84
C ASP A 32 13.02 -28.83 16.77
N CYS A 33 12.23 -27.78 16.87
CA CYS A 33 12.58 -26.62 17.72
C CYS A 33 11.96 -26.67 19.13
N HIS A 34 11.16 -27.67 19.43
CA HIS A 34 10.47 -27.93 20.71
C HIS A 34 9.53 -26.82 21.19
N ARG A 35 9.26 -25.79 20.36
CA ARG A 35 8.35 -24.69 20.72
C ARG A 35 6.90 -25.07 20.54
N ASN A 36 6.06 -24.57 21.45
CA ASN A 36 4.62 -24.66 21.35
C ASN A 36 4.05 -23.43 20.63
N PHE A 37 3.00 -23.64 19.86
CA PHE A 37 2.31 -22.58 19.14
C PHE A 37 0.84 -22.96 18.93
N ASN A 38 0.03 -22.00 18.49
CA ASN A 38 -1.35 -22.18 18.04
C ASN A 38 -1.59 -21.39 16.77
N GLU A 39 -2.79 -21.42 16.23
CA GLU A 39 -3.18 -20.72 14.99
C GLU A 39 -2.97 -19.21 15.03
N ARG A 40 -2.95 -18.59 16.22
CA ARG A 40 -2.71 -17.15 16.38
C ARG A 40 -1.23 -16.78 16.46
N THR A 41 -0.34 -17.76 16.62
CA THR A 41 1.10 -17.50 16.75
C THR A 41 1.65 -16.91 15.46
N GLY A 42 2.32 -15.75 15.55
CA GLY A 42 2.80 -15.02 14.38
C GLY A 42 1.74 -14.17 13.68
N THR A 43 0.55 -14.04 14.24
CA THR A 43 -0.52 -13.16 13.73
C THR A 43 -0.72 -11.92 14.61
N PRO A 44 -1.38 -10.87 14.13
CA PRO A 44 -1.74 -9.71 14.96
C PRO A 44 -2.55 -10.08 16.21
N MET A 45 -3.26 -11.21 16.18
CA MET A 45 -4.10 -11.69 17.27
C MET A 45 -3.34 -12.52 18.33
N ALA A 46 -2.02 -12.70 18.17
CA ALA A 46 -1.21 -13.45 19.12
C ALA A 46 -1.24 -12.82 20.52
N ARG A 47 -1.48 -13.64 21.55
CA ARG A 47 -1.49 -13.23 22.98
C ARG A 47 -2.46 -12.11 23.35
N LEU A 48 -3.47 -11.84 22.53
CA LEU A 48 -4.53 -10.90 22.90
C LEU A 48 -5.43 -11.51 23.99
N ARG A 49 -5.83 -10.64 24.93
CA ARG A 49 -6.76 -10.98 26.03
C ARG A 49 -8.20 -10.64 25.65
N THR A 50 -8.38 -9.66 24.78
CA THR A 50 -9.67 -9.24 24.25
C THR A 50 -10.13 -10.23 23.17
N PRO A 51 -11.42 -10.59 23.13
CA PRO A 51 -11.96 -11.43 22.07
C PRO A 51 -11.65 -10.87 20.68
N SER A 52 -11.19 -11.74 19.76
CA SER A 52 -10.79 -11.33 18.40
C SER A 52 -11.88 -10.56 17.68
N ARG A 53 -13.14 -10.92 17.91
CA ARG A 53 -14.30 -10.23 17.34
C ARG A 53 -14.40 -8.77 17.78
N VAL A 54 -14.08 -8.45 19.03
CA VAL A 54 -14.08 -7.08 19.56
C VAL A 54 -12.96 -6.28 18.91
N VAL A 55 -11.77 -6.87 18.79
CA VAL A 55 -10.61 -6.24 18.11
C VAL A 55 -10.93 -5.94 16.66
N GLU A 56 -11.50 -6.92 15.93
CA GLU A 56 -11.91 -6.76 14.54
C GLU A 56 -12.91 -5.61 14.36
N LEU A 57 -13.97 -5.59 15.17
CA LEU A 57 -14.99 -4.54 15.10
C LEU A 57 -14.43 -3.16 15.46
N ALA A 58 -13.55 -3.08 16.44
CA ALA A 58 -12.90 -1.84 16.82
C ALA A 58 -12.03 -1.30 15.67
N LEU A 59 -11.24 -2.15 15.02
CA LEU A 59 -10.40 -1.77 13.89
C LEU A 59 -11.25 -1.40 12.66
N LYS A 60 -12.34 -2.10 12.38
CA LYS A 60 -13.30 -1.71 11.34
C LYS A 60 -13.91 -0.32 11.59
N ASN A 61 -14.25 0.01 12.84
CA ASN A 61 -14.73 1.35 13.18
C ASN A 61 -13.63 2.41 13.00
N ARG A 62 -12.36 2.05 13.24
CA ARG A 62 -11.23 2.94 12.96
C ARG A 62 -11.08 3.22 11.46
N SER A 63 -11.20 2.22 10.61
CA SER A 63 -11.13 2.39 9.16
C SER A 63 -12.32 3.19 8.58
N GLU A 64 -13.46 3.24 9.28
CA GLU A 64 -14.59 4.11 8.93
C GLU A 64 -14.49 5.53 9.53
N GLY A 65 -13.37 5.88 10.16
CA GLY A 65 -13.06 7.24 10.59
C GLY A 65 -13.36 7.57 12.05
N MET A 66 -13.70 6.58 12.86
CA MET A 66 -13.86 6.78 14.29
C MET A 66 -12.49 7.02 14.94
N GLY A 67 -12.31 8.11 15.67
CA GLY A 67 -11.05 8.42 16.36
C GLY A 67 -10.72 7.40 17.48
N ALA A 68 -9.43 7.15 17.78
CA ALA A 68 -8.99 6.13 18.75
C ALA A 68 -9.65 6.27 20.13
N ARG A 69 -9.81 7.51 20.62
CA ARG A 69 -10.51 7.78 21.91
C ARG A 69 -11.99 7.45 21.84
N ALA A 70 -12.66 7.74 20.72
CA ALA A 70 -14.06 7.40 20.52
C ALA A 70 -14.25 5.88 20.43
N THR A 71 -13.40 5.21 19.65
CA THR A 71 -13.38 3.73 19.57
C THR A 71 -13.17 3.11 20.95
N GLY A 72 -12.22 3.63 21.73
CA GLY A 72 -12.00 3.17 23.11
C GLY A 72 -13.25 3.25 23.96
N ARG A 73 -14.00 4.38 23.91
CA ARG A 73 -15.26 4.51 24.66
C ARG A 73 -16.36 3.55 24.20
N VAL A 74 -16.47 3.32 22.88
CA VAL A 74 -17.51 2.43 22.33
C VAL A 74 -17.25 0.96 22.69
N PHE A 75 -15.99 0.54 22.74
CA PHE A 75 -15.61 -0.85 22.99
C PHE A 75 -15.09 -1.10 24.42
N ASP A 76 -15.25 -0.12 25.32
CA ASP A 76 -14.77 -0.18 26.72
C ASP A 76 -13.28 -0.58 26.81
N GLN A 77 -12.47 0.07 25.98
CA GLN A 77 -11.04 -0.14 25.90
C GLN A 77 -10.29 1.18 26.04
N SER A 78 -9.06 1.15 26.56
CA SER A 78 -8.22 2.33 26.54
C SER A 78 -7.88 2.73 25.09
N HIS A 79 -7.76 4.02 24.82
CA HIS A 79 -7.32 4.47 23.48
C HIS A 79 -5.91 3.99 23.12
N THR A 80 -5.05 3.77 24.12
CA THR A 80 -3.72 3.17 23.93
C THR A 80 -3.81 1.72 23.47
N THR A 81 -4.77 0.94 23.99
CA THR A 81 -5.06 -0.42 23.54
C THR A 81 -5.49 -0.44 22.08
N ILE A 82 -6.38 0.47 21.67
CA ILE A 82 -6.81 0.60 20.27
C ILE A 82 -5.59 0.88 19.36
N LEU A 83 -4.73 1.84 19.74
CA LEU A 83 -3.53 2.15 18.98
C LEU A 83 -2.51 1.00 18.93
N GLN A 84 -2.42 0.18 19.99
CA GLN A 84 -1.60 -1.03 19.98
C GLN A 84 -2.15 -2.09 19.01
N TRP A 85 -3.45 -2.24 18.92
CA TRP A 85 -4.05 -3.16 17.94
C TRP A 85 -3.78 -2.69 16.50
N GLU A 86 -3.91 -1.38 16.22
CA GLU A 86 -3.50 -0.82 14.93
C GLU A 86 -2.03 -1.10 14.60
N ALA A 87 -1.13 -0.85 15.56
CA ALA A 87 0.30 -1.09 15.35
C ALA A 87 0.59 -2.57 15.02
N ARG A 88 -0.04 -3.50 15.74
CA ARG A 88 0.11 -4.93 15.48
C ARG A 88 -0.45 -5.35 14.12
N LEU A 89 -1.54 -4.74 13.68
CA LEU A 89 -2.10 -4.99 12.36
C LEU A 89 -1.15 -4.47 11.27
N ALA A 90 -0.67 -3.22 11.41
CA ALA A 90 0.28 -2.60 10.49
C ALA A 90 1.59 -3.37 10.35
N GLU A 91 2.15 -3.92 11.44
CA GLU A 91 3.34 -4.78 11.42
C GLU A 91 3.19 -6.06 10.56
N HIS A 92 1.96 -6.42 10.21
CA HIS A 92 1.65 -7.61 9.40
C HIS A 92 1.05 -7.25 8.04
N ALA A 93 1.07 -5.98 7.64
CA ALA A 93 0.44 -5.51 6.40
C ALA A 93 0.95 -6.26 5.16
N ASP A 94 2.25 -6.49 5.06
CA ASP A 94 2.87 -7.22 3.94
C ASP A 94 2.31 -8.64 3.75
N ALA A 95 1.93 -9.31 4.83
CA ALA A 95 1.37 -10.66 4.76
C ALA A 95 -0.03 -10.70 4.11
N TRP A 96 -0.69 -9.56 3.99
CA TRP A 96 -2.04 -9.42 3.43
C TRP A 96 -2.06 -8.75 2.05
N SER A 97 -0.89 -8.41 1.55
CA SER A 97 -0.66 -7.77 0.25
C SER A 97 -0.02 -8.76 -0.73
N PRO A 98 -0.77 -9.76 -1.24
CA PRO A 98 -0.21 -10.69 -2.18
C PRO A 98 0.21 -9.95 -3.46
N PRO A 99 1.30 -10.36 -4.13
CA PRO A 99 1.71 -9.77 -5.40
C PRO A 99 0.62 -9.96 -6.46
N ALA A 100 0.64 -9.12 -7.48
CA ALA A 100 -0.27 -9.25 -8.61
C ALA A 100 -0.15 -10.64 -9.24
N PRO A 101 -1.27 -11.31 -9.55
CA PRO A 101 -1.24 -12.64 -10.16
C PRO A 101 -0.53 -12.61 -11.51
N ALA A 102 0.31 -13.61 -11.77
CA ALA A 102 0.83 -13.87 -13.12
C ALA A 102 -0.31 -14.16 -14.10
N GLY A 103 -0.13 -13.85 -15.38
CA GLY A 103 -1.17 -14.03 -16.40
C GLY A 103 -2.29 -12.98 -16.36
N ARG A 104 -2.13 -11.90 -15.62
CA ARG A 104 -3.12 -10.81 -15.48
C ARG A 104 -2.61 -9.52 -16.09
N GLU A 105 -3.57 -8.71 -16.54
CA GLU A 105 -3.35 -7.30 -16.83
C GLU A 105 -3.70 -6.48 -15.57
N VAL A 106 -2.89 -5.48 -15.26
CA VAL A 106 -3.14 -4.57 -14.14
C VAL A 106 -3.05 -3.11 -14.60
N THR A 107 -3.95 -2.28 -14.10
CA THR A 107 -3.93 -0.84 -14.36
C THR A 107 -3.71 -0.10 -13.05
N LEU A 108 -2.53 0.49 -12.90
CA LEU A 108 -2.12 1.24 -11.73
C LEU A 108 -2.35 2.74 -11.93
N GLU A 109 -2.97 3.36 -10.97
CA GLU A 109 -3.17 4.82 -10.92
C GLU A 109 -2.35 5.39 -9.77
N GLY A 110 -1.38 6.27 -10.08
CA GLY A 110 -0.56 6.97 -9.08
C GLY A 110 -1.02 8.41 -8.86
N ASP A 111 -1.07 8.84 -7.59
CA ASP A 111 -1.41 10.22 -7.18
C ASP A 111 -0.79 10.51 -5.81
N GLU A 112 -0.74 11.78 -5.41
CA GLU A 112 -0.32 12.18 -4.07
C GLU A 112 -1.42 12.95 -3.35
N VAL A 113 -1.53 12.67 -2.08
CA VAL A 113 -2.43 13.39 -1.18
C VAL A 113 -1.66 14.01 -0.02
N TYR A 114 -1.97 15.27 0.29
CA TYR A 114 -1.33 15.99 1.38
C TYR A 114 -2.23 16.07 2.61
N THR A 115 -1.62 15.88 3.78
CA THR A 115 -2.16 16.25 5.09
C THR A 115 -1.06 16.87 5.96
N ARG A 116 -1.45 17.51 7.04
CA ARG A 116 -0.49 18.01 8.03
C ARG A 116 0.02 16.85 8.91
N VAL A 117 1.34 16.87 9.20
CA VAL A 117 1.97 16.02 10.20
C VAL A 117 2.81 16.89 11.13
N GLY A 118 2.68 16.66 12.43
CA GLY A 118 3.46 17.35 13.45
C GLY A 118 3.31 18.86 13.43
N GLU A 119 4.38 19.57 13.12
CA GLU A 119 4.41 21.01 13.05
C GLU A 119 3.71 21.58 11.82
N ASN A 120 3.39 22.88 11.85
CA ASN A 120 2.77 23.57 10.72
C ASN A 120 3.86 24.07 9.76
N LEU A 121 4.47 23.15 9.04
CA LEU A 121 5.46 23.44 8.03
C LEU A 121 4.82 23.73 6.67
N PRO A 122 5.51 24.48 5.78
CA PRO A 122 5.15 24.54 4.37
C PRO A 122 5.04 23.12 3.77
N ALA A 123 4.14 22.93 2.81
CA ALA A 123 3.92 21.60 2.23
C ALA A 123 5.20 20.99 1.61
N ALA A 124 6.12 21.81 1.12
CA ALA A 124 7.40 21.36 0.56
C ALA A 124 8.33 20.72 1.62
N ASP A 125 8.24 21.20 2.87
CA ASP A 125 9.11 20.78 3.97
C ASP A 125 8.42 19.76 4.90
N SER A 126 7.18 19.40 4.59
CA SER A 126 6.33 18.56 5.45
C SER A 126 6.41 17.08 5.07
N GLU A 127 6.51 16.21 6.07
CA GLU A 127 6.37 14.75 5.92
C GLU A 127 4.90 14.29 5.76
N GLY A 128 3.99 15.21 5.51
CA GLY A 128 2.55 14.93 5.39
C GLY A 128 2.08 14.55 4.00
N TRP A 129 2.96 14.33 3.06
CA TRP A 129 2.61 13.79 1.77
C TRP A 129 2.42 12.28 1.84
N THR A 130 1.45 11.79 1.11
CA THR A 130 1.22 10.36 0.94
C THR A 130 1.18 10.07 -0.54
N LEU A 131 2.12 9.27 -1.00
CA LEU A 131 2.14 8.71 -2.33
C LEU A 131 1.24 7.48 -2.34
N THR A 132 0.33 7.42 -3.29
CA THR A 132 -0.65 6.34 -3.40
C THR A 132 -0.60 5.69 -4.78
N PHE A 133 -0.64 4.38 -4.82
CA PHE A 133 -0.91 3.60 -6.03
C PHE A 133 -2.11 2.70 -5.80
N PHE A 134 -3.02 2.72 -6.75
CA PHE A 134 -4.29 2.05 -6.70
C PHE A 134 -4.47 1.18 -7.95
N GLU A 135 -4.80 -0.10 -7.77
CA GLU A 135 -5.14 -0.97 -8.89
C GLU A 135 -6.60 -0.76 -9.27
N ARG A 136 -6.84 -0.44 -10.55
CA ARG A 136 -8.12 0.07 -11.04
C ARG A 136 -9.26 -0.93 -10.98
N GLU A 137 -9.01 -2.19 -11.36
CA GLU A 137 -10.05 -3.21 -11.47
C GLU A 137 -10.45 -3.77 -10.11
N SER A 138 -9.48 -4.24 -9.34
CA SER A 138 -9.72 -4.82 -8.02
C SER A 138 -10.06 -3.81 -6.94
N ARG A 139 -9.78 -2.52 -7.18
CA ARG A 139 -9.87 -1.44 -6.19
C ARG A 139 -8.88 -1.60 -5.04
N TYR A 140 -7.83 -2.37 -5.27
CA TYR A 140 -6.81 -2.61 -4.26
C TYR A 140 -5.84 -1.43 -4.13
N TRP A 141 -5.61 -1.01 -2.90
CA TRP A 141 -4.65 0.05 -2.58
C TRP A 141 -3.25 -0.56 -2.45
N VAL A 142 -2.51 -0.61 -3.56
CA VAL A 142 -1.22 -1.30 -3.67
C VAL A 142 -0.16 -0.64 -2.79
N THR A 143 -0.10 0.69 -2.80
CA THR A 143 0.88 1.46 -2.03
C THR A 143 0.25 2.69 -1.43
N ALA A 144 0.55 2.92 -0.15
CA ALA A 144 0.24 4.14 0.59
C ALA A 144 1.43 4.49 1.48
N LEU A 145 2.29 5.36 1.01
CA LEU A 145 3.54 5.68 1.68
C LEU A 145 3.58 7.15 2.11
N ALA A 146 3.69 7.40 3.42
CA ALA A 146 3.81 8.74 3.98
C ALA A 146 5.27 9.21 4.01
N GLY A 147 5.51 10.47 3.64
CA GLY A 147 6.84 11.06 3.68
C GLY A 147 6.87 12.51 3.24
N GLN A 148 8.06 13.06 3.09
CA GLN A 148 8.28 14.33 2.42
C GLN A 148 8.13 14.12 0.91
N LYS A 149 7.62 15.10 0.17
CA LYS A 149 7.47 15.01 -1.30
C LYS A 149 8.82 15.22 -2.00
N ASP A 150 9.74 14.29 -1.82
CA ASP A 150 11.09 14.25 -2.37
C ASP A 150 11.31 13.03 -3.28
N GLU A 151 12.51 12.90 -3.83
CA GLU A 151 12.87 11.78 -4.70
C GLU A 151 12.81 10.43 -4.00
N GLU A 152 13.12 10.38 -2.70
CA GLU A 152 13.13 9.15 -1.92
C GLU A 152 11.71 8.58 -1.73
N LEU A 153 10.71 9.43 -1.47
CA LEU A 153 9.31 9.02 -1.40
C LEU A 153 8.85 8.37 -2.71
N PHE A 154 9.17 9.01 -3.85
CA PHE A 154 8.80 8.47 -5.16
C PHE A 154 9.54 7.18 -5.49
N LYS A 155 10.81 7.08 -5.15
CA LYS A 155 11.62 5.88 -5.34
C LYS A 155 11.04 4.71 -4.54
N GLN A 156 10.86 4.86 -3.23
CA GLN A 156 10.33 3.82 -2.35
C GLN A 156 8.92 3.38 -2.75
N GLY A 157 8.02 4.34 -3.00
CA GLY A 157 6.65 4.03 -3.39
C GLY A 157 6.55 3.35 -4.76
N THR A 158 7.36 3.79 -5.72
CA THR A 158 7.45 3.17 -7.05
C THR A 158 8.03 1.76 -6.96
N GLU A 159 9.10 1.57 -6.20
CA GLU A 159 9.72 0.26 -5.99
C GLU A 159 8.76 -0.74 -5.33
N THR A 160 8.07 -0.32 -4.28
CA THR A 160 7.04 -1.14 -3.62
C THR A 160 5.93 -1.54 -4.60
N THR A 161 5.43 -0.58 -5.38
CA THR A 161 4.38 -0.83 -6.37
C THR A 161 4.85 -1.73 -7.49
N TRP A 162 6.08 -1.53 -7.98
CA TRP A 162 6.70 -2.35 -9.00
C TRP A 162 6.88 -3.80 -8.54
N ASN A 163 7.39 -4.01 -7.32
CA ASN A 163 7.56 -5.32 -6.73
C ASN A 163 6.22 -6.08 -6.63
N TRP A 164 5.13 -5.37 -6.37
CA TRP A 164 3.79 -5.94 -6.40
C TRP A 164 3.35 -6.32 -7.82
N ALA A 165 3.59 -5.45 -8.81
CA ALA A 165 3.00 -5.54 -10.15
C ALA A 165 3.84 -6.34 -11.16
N GLN A 166 5.16 -6.44 -10.98
CA GLN A 166 6.10 -6.92 -12.01
C GLN A 166 5.84 -8.34 -12.53
N GLY A 167 5.08 -9.15 -11.80
CA GLY A 167 4.65 -10.49 -12.20
C GLY A 167 3.47 -10.53 -13.17
N ALA A 168 2.78 -9.40 -13.39
CA ALA A 168 1.69 -9.29 -14.33
C ALA A 168 2.21 -9.29 -15.79
N ASP A 169 1.40 -9.81 -16.71
CA ASP A 169 1.76 -9.90 -18.13
C ASP A 169 1.71 -8.54 -18.82
N PHE A 170 0.76 -7.71 -18.43
CA PHE A 170 0.61 -6.36 -18.95
C PHE A 170 0.33 -5.37 -17.81
N ILE A 171 1.10 -4.28 -17.77
CA ILE A 171 1.01 -3.25 -16.73
C ILE A 171 0.73 -1.91 -17.40
N ARG A 172 -0.39 -1.27 -17.05
CA ARG A 172 -0.65 0.14 -17.34
C ARG A 172 -0.29 0.97 -16.13
N TRP A 173 0.65 1.87 -16.30
CA TRP A 173 1.13 2.76 -15.25
C TRP A 173 0.73 4.20 -15.55
N PHE A 174 -0.36 4.64 -14.93
CA PHE A 174 -0.96 5.94 -15.17
C PHE A 174 -0.78 6.86 -13.97
N THR A 175 -0.23 8.05 -14.22
CA THR A 175 0.01 9.05 -13.19
C THR A 175 -0.45 10.44 -13.65
N ASP A 176 -0.38 11.39 -12.73
CA ASP A 176 -0.44 12.79 -13.11
C ASP A 176 0.90 13.27 -13.74
N GLY A 177 1.03 14.57 -14.02
CA GLY A 177 2.21 15.16 -14.67
C GLY A 177 3.47 15.22 -13.79
N GLU A 178 3.52 14.55 -12.66
CA GLU A 178 4.70 14.54 -11.78
C GLU A 178 5.81 13.63 -12.35
N ARG A 179 6.92 14.24 -12.76
CA ARG A 179 7.99 13.56 -13.49
C ARG A 179 8.74 12.51 -12.69
N ARG A 180 8.77 12.63 -11.36
CA ARG A 180 9.48 11.71 -10.47
C ARG A 180 8.95 10.28 -10.53
N TYR A 181 7.67 10.08 -10.87
CA TYR A 181 7.13 8.72 -11.13
C TYR A 181 7.90 8.00 -12.24
N GLY A 182 8.03 8.64 -13.41
CA GLY A 182 8.76 8.05 -14.53
C GLY A 182 10.26 7.89 -14.25
N GLN A 183 10.87 8.85 -13.56
CA GLN A 183 12.28 8.79 -13.17
C GLN A 183 12.56 7.63 -12.20
N ALA A 184 11.68 7.39 -11.23
CA ALA A 184 11.81 6.29 -10.28
C ALA A 184 11.52 4.92 -10.92
N LEU A 185 10.57 4.85 -11.86
CA LEU A 185 10.21 3.60 -12.53
C LEU A 185 11.26 3.18 -13.58
N TRP A 186 11.88 4.12 -14.25
CA TRP A 186 12.80 3.85 -15.36
C TRP A 186 13.93 2.86 -15.04
N PRO A 187 14.66 2.96 -13.92
CA PRO A 187 15.69 1.99 -13.56
C PRO A 187 15.16 0.56 -13.35
N LEU A 188 13.93 0.44 -12.91
CA LEU A 188 13.29 -0.83 -12.53
C LEU A 188 12.70 -1.57 -13.74
N ALA A 189 12.18 -0.82 -14.70
CA ALA A 189 11.30 -1.33 -15.74
C ALA A 189 11.75 -1.00 -17.17
N SER A 190 13.02 -0.63 -17.38
CA SER A 190 13.59 -0.40 -18.71
C SER A 190 14.44 -1.56 -19.17
N GLU A 191 14.44 -1.83 -20.47
CA GLU A 191 15.24 -2.87 -21.13
C GLU A 191 16.03 -2.33 -22.32
N TYR A 192 17.06 -3.07 -22.76
CA TYR A 192 17.84 -2.72 -23.96
C TYR A 192 17.26 -3.41 -25.19
N LEU A 193 16.91 -2.63 -26.22
CA LEU A 193 16.36 -3.16 -27.49
C LEU A 193 17.24 -4.18 -28.22
N PRO A 194 18.60 -4.12 -28.21
CA PRO A 194 19.44 -5.08 -28.90
C PRO A 194 19.29 -6.52 -28.43
N GLU A 195 18.90 -6.74 -27.19
CA GLU A 195 18.66 -8.08 -26.63
C GLU A 195 17.53 -8.82 -27.38
N ARG A 196 16.72 -8.10 -28.17
CA ARG A 196 15.64 -8.63 -28.99
C ARG A 196 15.96 -8.79 -30.48
N GLY A 197 17.22 -8.65 -30.89
CA GLY A 197 17.63 -8.84 -32.27
C GLY A 197 17.12 -7.79 -33.25
N LEU A 198 16.68 -6.62 -32.78
CA LEU A 198 16.25 -5.53 -33.63
C LEU A 198 17.46 -4.76 -34.17
N ALA A 199 17.53 -4.62 -35.49
CA ALA A 199 18.52 -3.76 -36.18
C ALA A 199 18.26 -2.28 -35.82
N ILE A 200 19.03 -1.74 -34.88
CA ILE A 200 18.91 -0.35 -34.44
C ILE A 200 20.24 0.34 -34.69
N SER A 201 20.17 1.61 -35.15
CA SER A 201 21.34 2.46 -35.39
C SER A 201 22.15 2.75 -34.12
N TYR A 202 21.60 2.50 -32.94
CA TYR A 202 22.28 2.62 -31.64
C TYR A 202 22.08 1.34 -30.82
N PRO A 203 23.15 0.53 -30.62
CA PRO A 203 23.05 -0.78 -29.95
C PRO A 203 22.72 -0.72 -28.44
N TYR A 204 22.62 0.47 -27.85
CA TYR A 204 22.39 0.64 -26.40
C TYR A 204 21.14 1.47 -26.05
N ARG A 205 20.19 1.56 -26.98
CA ARG A 205 18.94 2.30 -26.68
C ARG A 205 18.10 1.52 -25.67
N LYS A 206 17.90 2.12 -24.50
CA LYS A 206 16.91 1.66 -23.53
C LYS A 206 15.52 2.13 -23.90
N VAL A 207 14.54 1.27 -23.65
CA VAL A 207 13.09 1.54 -23.74
C VAL A 207 12.39 0.95 -22.52
N TRP A 208 11.15 1.29 -22.33
CA TRP A 208 10.34 0.56 -21.37
C TRP A 208 10.24 -0.92 -21.78
N ARG A 209 10.18 -1.83 -20.80
CA ARG A 209 10.06 -3.27 -21.09
C ARG A 209 8.75 -3.56 -21.84
N GLU A 210 8.72 -4.64 -22.59
CA GLU A 210 7.49 -5.13 -23.21
C GLU A 210 6.42 -5.43 -22.17
N GLY A 211 5.15 -5.18 -22.52
CA GLY A 211 4.01 -5.34 -21.60
C GLY A 211 3.88 -4.23 -20.55
N LEU A 212 4.65 -3.14 -20.68
CA LEU A 212 4.50 -1.96 -19.82
C LEU A 212 4.10 -0.74 -20.63
N GLU A 213 2.91 -0.21 -20.37
CA GLU A 213 2.47 1.10 -20.84
C GLU A 213 2.65 2.15 -19.74
N VAL A 214 3.43 3.20 -20.02
CA VAL A 214 3.60 4.34 -19.12
C VAL A 214 2.94 5.56 -19.73
N ALA A 215 1.97 6.13 -19.05
CA ALA A 215 1.33 7.36 -19.49
C ALA A 215 1.02 8.29 -18.32
N MET A 216 1.04 9.59 -18.57
CA MET A 216 0.73 10.59 -17.57
C MET A 216 -0.27 11.62 -18.10
N LYS A 217 -1.18 12.06 -17.24
CA LYS A 217 -2.12 13.13 -17.54
C LYS A 217 -1.63 14.43 -16.95
N ILE A 218 -1.20 15.35 -17.82
CA ILE A 218 -0.75 16.67 -17.40
C ILE A 218 -1.94 17.59 -17.25
N LYS A 219 -2.18 18.06 -16.04
CA LYS A 219 -3.18 19.10 -15.74
C LYS A 219 -2.54 20.46 -15.94
N GLY A 220 -3.17 21.33 -16.75
CA GLY A 220 -2.72 22.71 -16.94
C GLY A 220 -2.76 23.53 -15.64
N SER A 221 -1.90 24.53 -15.50
CA SER A 221 -1.97 25.52 -14.43
C SER A 221 -3.03 26.59 -14.76
N GLN A 222 -3.46 27.38 -13.75
CA GLN A 222 -4.42 28.49 -13.95
C GLN A 222 -4.02 29.35 -15.15
N GLY A 223 -4.96 29.55 -16.09
CA GLY A 223 -4.77 30.37 -17.28
C GLY A 223 -4.04 29.72 -18.46
N LYS A 224 -3.62 28.45 -18.37
CA LYS A 224 -3.04 27.70 -19.49
C LYS A 224 -3.97 26.55 -19.91
N PRO A 225 -4.07 26.26 -21.23
CA PRO A 225 -4.86 25.14 -21.70
C PRO A 225 -4.35 23.83 -21.07
N ARG A 226 -5.28 22.95 -20.76
CA ARG A 226 -5.01 21.64 -20.18
C ARG A 226 -4.30 20.78 -21.25
N VAL A 227 -3.06 20.39 -20.98
CA VAL A 227 -2.42 19.33 -21.76
C VAL A 227 -2.88 18.01 -21.22
N GLU A 228 -3.59 17.23 -22.02
CA GLU A 228 -4.36 16.13 -21.48
C GLU A 228 -3.53 14.92 -21.08
N TRP A 229 -2.45 14.61 -21.82
CA TRP A 229 -1.57 13.48 -21.45
C TRP A 229 -0.30 13.42 -22.28
N VAL A 230 0.73 12.76 -21.77
CA VAL A 230 1.95 12.39 -22.48
C VAL A 230 2.08 10.87 -22.39
N LYS A 231 2.17 10.25 -23.55
CA LYS A 231 2.51 8.83 -23.68
C LYS A 231 3.95 8.66 -24.11
N VAL A 232 4.52 7.54 -23.73
CA VAL A 232 5.79 7.09 -24.30
C VAL A 232 5.47 5.93 -25.25
N ASP A 233 5.73 6.11 -26.54
CA ASP A 233 5.57 5.05 -27.52
C ASP A 233 6.55 3.91 -27.21
N HIS A 234 6.03 2.69 -27.25
CA HIS A 234 6.81 1.49 -27.05
C HIS A 234 6.68 0.60 -28.29
N PRO A 235 7.80 0.12 -28.88
CA PRO A 235 7.77 -0.63 -30.14
C PRO A 235 7.02 -1.98 -30.03
N PHE A 236 6.85 -2.51 -28.83
CA PHE A 236 6.27 -3.84 -28.60
C PHE A 236 5.00 -3.84 -27.76
N THR A 237 4.56 -2.69 -27.28
CA THR A 237 3.44 -2.59 -26.35
C THR A 237 2.31 -1.77 -26.95
N ALA A 238 1.11 -2.31 -27.00
CA ALA A 238 -0.08 -1.57 -27.39
C ALA A 238 -0.36 -0.43 -26.40
N ILE A 239 -0.79 0.71 -26.93
CA ILE A 239 -1.04 1.93 -26.15
C ILE A 239 -2.54 2.15 -26.02
N SER A 240 -3.01 2.37 -24.80
CA SER A 240 -4.39 2.67 -24.50
C SER A 240 -4.87 3.98 -25.15
N PRO A 241 -6.16 4.08 -25.51
CA PRO A 241 -6.73 5.36 -25.96
C PRO A 241 -6.63 6.42 -24.86
N SER A 242 -6.52 7.69 -25.25
CA SER A 242 -6.35 8.82 -24.32
C SER A 242 -7.46 8.94 -23.27
N SER A 243 -8.67 8.47 -23.61
CA SER A 243 -9.82 8.44 -22.69
C SER A 243 -9.61 7.53 -21.48
N GLU A 244 -8.77 6.51 -21.60
CA GLU A 244 -8.45 5.57 -20.53
C GLU A 244 -7.31 6.03 -19.62
N VAL A 245 -6.49 6.99 -20.09
CA VAL A 245 -5.35 7.52 -19.31
C VAL A 245 -5.85 8.53 -18.29
N HIS A 246 -6.14 8.08 -17.09
CA HIS A 246 -6.60 8.91 -15.99
C HIS A 246 -6.31 8.25 -14.64
N ALA A 247 -6.36 9.04 -13.56
CA ALA A 247 -6.24 8.59 -12.18
C ALA A 247 -7.54 8.85 -11.38
N ASN A 248 -8.70 8.76 -12.06
CA ASN A 248 -9.99 9.12 -11.45
C ASN A 248 -10.37 8.23 -10.27
N HIS A 249 -9.97 6.95 -10.31
CA HIS A 249 -10.26 6.02 -9.23
C HIS A 249 -9.39 6.30 -8.02
N ASN A 250 -8.12 6.64 -8.22
CA ASN A 250 -7.23 7.07 -7.14
C ASN A 250 -7.69 8.41 -6.54
N GLU A 251 -8.12 9.38 -7.37
CA GLU A 251 -8.72 10.63 -6.88
C GLU A 251 -9.98 10.38 -6.03
N ALA A 252 -10.85 9.46 -6.46
CA ALA A 252 -12.04 9.05 -5.71
C ALA A 252 -11.67 8.37 -4.39
N HIS A 253 -10.63 7.51 -4.41
CA HIS A 253 -10.09 6.87 -3.22
C HIS A 253 -9.49 7.89 -2.24
N ASN A 254 -8.71 8.84 -2.73
CA ASN A 254 -8.17 9.95 -1.93
C ASN A 254 -9.29 10.81 -1.31
N ALA A 255 -10.42 10.98 -2.01
CA ALA A 255 -11.60 11.64 -1.46
C ALA A 255 -12.27 10.79 -0.36
N ALA A 256 -12.32 9.47 -0.52
CA ALA A 256 -12.81 8.55 0.52
C ALA A 256 -11.90 8.56 1.75
N LEU A 257 -10.59 8.54 1.56
CA LEU A 257 -9.60 8.67 2.63
C LEU A 257 -9.80 9.95 3.45
N ARG A 258 -10.07 11.08 2.79
CA ARG A 258 -10.40 12.35 3.48
C ARG A 258 -11.68 12.28 4.31
N ARG A 259 -12.65 11.46 3.92
CA ARG A 259 -13.88 11.24 4.71
C ARG A 259 -13.67 10.27 5.87
N ARG A 260 -12.94 9.18 5.64
CA ARG A 260 -12.78 8.08 6.59
C ARG A 260 -11.61 8.25 7.55
N CYS A 261 -10.53 8.88 7.14
CA CYS A 261 -9.36 9.09 7.98
C CYS A 261 -9.33 10.51 8.55
N SER A 262 -9.40 10.63 9.86
CA SER A 262 -9.40 11.94 10.54
C SER A 262 -8.16 12.78 10.25
N ALA A 263 -7.00 12.13 10.04
CA ALA A 263 -5.75 12.80 9.73
C ALA A 263 -5.80 13.55 8.37
N TYR A 264 -6.62 13.11 7.43
CA TYR A 264 -6.76 13.71 6.09
C TYR A 264 -7.95 14.68 5.96
N ARG A 265 -8.76 14.85 7.01
CA ARG A 265 -9.88 15.78 6.98
C ARG A 265 -9.37 17.22 6.89
N ARG A 266 -9.82 17.94 5.87
CA ARG A 266 -9.47 19.35 5.67
C ARG A 266 -10.11 20.24 6.74
N ARG A 267 -9.42 21.33 7.11
CA ARG A 267 -9.91 22.37 8.05
C ARG A 267 -10.20 21.86 9.47
N GLN A 268 -9.51 20.81 9.90
CA GLN A 268 -9.61 20.32 11.28
C GLN A 268 -8.22 20.21 11.91
N ASN A 269 -8.17 20.36 13.24
CA ASN A 269 -6.93 20.19 14.01
C ASN A 269 -6.63 18.69 14.34
N LEU A 270 -7.21 17.76 13.58
CA LEU A 270 -7.03 16.33 13.74
C LEU A 270 -5.97 15.86 12.75
N TYR A 271 -4.71 16.01 13.09
CA TYR A 271 -3.58 15.59 12.27
C TYR A 271 -2.68 14.63 13.03
N ALA A 272 -1.93 13.81 12.29
CA ALA A 272 -0.95 12.91 12.88
C ALA A 272 0.21 13.70 13.52
N LYS A 273 0.64 13.30 14.70
CA LYS A 273 1.73 14.00 15.42
C LYS A 273 3.12 13.59 14.91
N ALA A 274 3.23 12.46 14.21
CA ALA A 274 4.45 11.98 13.60
C ALA A 274 4.12 11.20 12.32
N LYS A 275 5.08 11.11 11.38
CA LYS A 275 4.99 10.33 10.15
C LYS A 275 4.66 8.86 10.44
N THR A 276 5.30 8.25 11.42
CA THR A 276 5.05 6.87 11.83
C THR A 276 3.61 6.60 12.29
N ALA A 277 2.98 7.60 12.92
CA ALA A 277 1.57 7.50 13.29
C ALA A 277 0.64 7.64 12.07
N LEU A 278 1.02 8.47 11.10
CA LEU A 278 0.31 8.58 9.83
C LEU A 278 0.42 7.28 9.04
N GLN A 279 1.64 6.75 8.86
CA GLN A 279 1.89 5.50 8.14
C GLN A 279 1.09 4.34 8.74
N ARG A 280 1.16 4.13 10.05
CA ARG A 280 0.37 3.10 10.74
C ARG A 280 -1.14 3.22 10.47
N THR A 281 -1.66 4.45 10.37
CA THR A 281 -3.07 4.67 10.05
C THR A 281 -3.38 4.27 8.60
N LEU A 282 -2.45 4.49 7.68
CA LEU A 282 -2.56 4.07 6.27
C LEU A 282 -2.52 2.55 6.13
N ASP A 283 -1.62 1.88 6.85
CA ASP A 283 -1.45 0.42 6.81
C ASP A 283 -2.70 -0.34 7.31
N VAL A 284 -3.60 0.33 7.99
CA VAL A 284 -4.85 -0.24 8.54
C VAL A 284 -6.07 0.11 7.70
N GLN A 285 -5.95 1.01 6.70
CA GLN A 285 -7.06 1.41 5.80
C GLN A 285 -7.25 0.42 4.65
#